data_5c5dfd72dde911cd3bf8a10a6beef839
#
_entry.id   5c5dfd72dde911cd3bf8a10a6beef839
#
_cell.length_a   1.000
_cell.length_b   1.000
_cell.length_c   1.000
_cell.angle_alpha   90.00
_cell.angle_beta   90.00
_cell.angle_gamma   90.00
#
_symmetry.space_group_name_H-M   'P 1'
#
loop_
_entity.id
_entity.type
_entity.pdbx_description
1 polymer ?
#
loop_
_entity_poly.entity_id
_entity_poly.type
_entity_poly.pdbx_seq_one_letter_code
_entity_poly.pdbx_strand_id
1 'polypeptide(L)'
;MKRYRVRWAQVAQGDLQRILDFIAATSPLNAEKVATRLEALASTLERFPNRGRVVPELARAGMSEWREVVSTPWRLIFRIDGKTVVVLALVDARRNLDDLLFERMLELEP
;
A
#
# COMPACT_ATOMS: atom_id res chain seq x y z
N MET A 1 -15.35 14.13 13.38
CA MET A 1 -14.58 12.97 12.90
C MET A 1 -13.34 13.44 12.17
N LYS A 2 -12.19 12.89 12.52
CA LYS A 2 -10.94 13.24 11.85
C LYS A 2 -10.92 12.70 10.42
N ARG A 3 -10.43 13.51 9.51
CA ARG A 3 -10.12 13.09 8.16
C ARG A 3 -8.62 13.14 7.95
N TYR A 4 -8.10 12.07 7.36
CA TYR A 4 -6.69 11.96 7.02
C TYR A 4 -6.53 12.20 5.53
N ARG A 5 -5.39 12.75 5.14
CA ARG A 5 -5.01 12.86 3.74
C ARG A 5 -4.23 11.60 3.37
N VAL A 6 -4.62 10.95 2.29
CA VAL A 6 -3.88 9.77 1.81
C VAL A 6 -2.97 10.21 0.68
N ARG A 7 -1.67 9.99 0.86
CA ARG A 7 -0.65 10.33 -0.12
C ARG A 7 0.09 9.04 -0.50
N TRP A 8 0.18 8.79 -1.79
CA TRP A 8 0.94 7.66 -2.31
C TRP A 8 2.36 8.08 -2.58
N ALA A 9 3.33 7.41 -2.00
CA ALA A 9 4.72 7.60 -2.37
C ALA A 9 4.88 7.28 -3.86
N GLN A 10 5.83 7.91 -4.52
CA GLN A 10 6.02 7.72 -5.95
C GLN A 10 6.25 6.26 -6.31
N VAL A 11 7.03 5.54 -5.49
CA VAL A 11 7.29 4.12 -5.71
C VAL A 11 6.01 3.28 -5.60
N ALA A 12 5.09 3.68 -4.72
CA ALA A 12 3.81 2.97 -4.58
C ALA A 12 2.90 3.25 -5.77
N GLN A 13 2.93 4.46 -6.32
CA GLN A 13 2.22 4.77 -7.56
C GLN A 13 2.73 3.88 -8.69
N GLY A 14 4.03 3.67 -8.76
CA GLY A 14 4.64 2.77 -9.73
C GLY A 14 4.19 1.33 -9.56
N ASP A 15 4.02 0.88 -8.31
CA ASP A 15 3.50 -0.46 -8.03
C ASP A 15 2.10 -0.63 -8.63
N LEU A 16 1.22 0.34 -8.37
CA LEU A 16 -0.14 0.30 -8.87
C LEU A 16 -0.15 0.26 -10.39
N GLN A 17 0.66 1.10 -11.03
CA GLN A 17 0.71 1.15 -12.49
C GLN A 17 1.18 -0.18 -13.07
N ARG A 18 2.21 -0.80 -12.48
CA ARG A 18 2.71 -2.09 -12.97
C ARG A 18 1.67 -3.19 -12.83
N ILE A 19 0.93 -3.20 -11.73
CA ILE A 19 -0.14 -4.18 -11.53
C ILE A 19 -1.22 -4.01 -12.60
N LEU A 20 -1.64 -2.76 -12.83
CA LEU A 20 -2.71 -2.48 -13.80
C LEU A 20 -2.26 -2.77 -15.22
N ASP A 21 -1.04 -2.43 -15.58
CA ASP A 21 -0.50 -2.70 -16.91
C ASP A 21 -0.44 -4.20 -17.19
N PHE A 22 -0.01 -4.97 -16.19
CA PHE A 22 0.06 -6.42 -16.31
C PHE A 22 -1.33 -7.03 -16.55
N ILE A 23 -2.33 -6.57 -15.80
CA ILE A 23 -3.70 -7.08 -15.95
C ILE A 23 -4.29 -6.62 -17.27
N ALA A 24 -4.06 -5.36 -17.65
CA ALA A 24 -4.63 -4.78 -18.87
C ALA A 24 -4.11 -5.48 -20.14
N ALA A 25 -2.92 -6.05 -20.08
CA ALA A 25 -2.38 -6.78 -21.22
C ALA A 25 -3.27 -7.96 -21.63
N THR A 26 -4.00 -8.54 -20.67
CA THR A 26 -4.94 -9.63 -20.93
C THR A 26 -6.39 -9.14 -20.93
N SER A 27 -6.74 -8.22 -20.03
CA SER A 27 -8.12 -7.77 -19.90
C SER A 27 -8.17 -6.32 -19.39
N PRO A 28 -8.35 -5.35 -20.29
CA PRO A 28 -8.52 -3.94 -19.86
C PRO A 28 -9.68 -3.75 -18.89
N LEU A 29 -10.76 -4.51 -19.06
CA LEU A 29 -11.91 -4.40 -18.16
C LEU A 29 -11.55 -4.86 -16.74
N ASN A 30 -10.80 -5.93 -16.60
CA ASN A 30 -10.35 -6.38 -15.30
C ASN A 30 -9.40 -5.37 -14.65
N ALA A 31 -8.55 -4.72 -15.44
CA ALA A 31 -7.67 -3.68 -14.92
C ALA A 31 -8.48 -2.54 -14.32
N GLU A 32 -9.55 -2.11 -14.98
CA GLU A 32 -10.43 -1.07 -14.45
C GLU A 32 -11.07 -1.49 -13.12
N LYS A 33 -11.53 -2.73 -13.05
CA LYS A 33 -12.15 -3.25 -11.81
C LYS A 33 -11.16 -3.30 -10.67
N VAL A 34 -9.94 -3.73 -10.94
CA VAL A 34 -8.89 -3.81 -9.92
C VAL A 34 -8.49 -2.40 -9.48
N ALA A 35 -8.33 -1.47 -10.42
CA ALA A 35 -8.00 -0.08 -10.11
C ALA A 35 -9.05 0.51 -9.16
N THR A 36 -10.33 0.35 -9.47
CA THR A 36 -11.41 0.86 -8.64
C THR A 36 -11.35 0.26 -7.24
N ARG A 37 -11.12 -1.05 -7.15
CA ARG A 37 -11.07 -1.74 -5.87
C ARG A 37 -9.90 -1.28 -5.01
N LEU A 38 -8.72 -1.12 -5.60
CA LEU A 38 -7.54 -0.72 -4.85
C LEU A 38 -7.61 0.75 -4.45
N GLU A 39 -8.14 1.61 -5.30
CA GLU A 39 -8.34 3.01 -4.96
C GLU A 39 -9.37 3.16 -3.84
N ALA A 40 -10.44 2.36 -3.87
CA ALA A 40 -11.42 2.36 -2.80
C ALA A 40 -10.81 1.89 -1.48
N LEU A 41 -9.95 0.88 -1.53
CA LEU A 41 -9.26 0.40 -0.35
C LEU A 41 -8.42 1.50 0.29
N ALA A 42 -7.65 2.22 -0.53
CA ALA A 42 -6.85 3.35 -0.05
C ALA A 42 -7.73 4.45 0.52
N SER A 43 -8.86 4.74 -0.11
CA SER A 43 -9.78 5.78 0.36
C SER A 43 -10.34 5.52 1.75
N THR A 44 -10.49 4.25 2.14
CA THR A 44 -10.98 3.94 3.49
C THR A 44 -10.03 4.47 4.57
N LEU A 45 -8.76 4.67 4.22
CA LEU A 45 -7.75 5.15 5.16
C LEU A 45 -7.92 6.63 5.49
N GLU A 46 -8.72 7.37 4.72
CA GLU A 46 -9.03 8.76 5.04
C GLU A 46 -9.80 8.88 6.36
N ARG A 47 -10.54 7.85 6.72
CA ARG A 47 -11.36 7.86 7.94
C ARG A 47 -10.87 6.86 8.98
N PHE A 48 -10.36 5.73 8.54
CA PHE A 48 -10.07 4.61 9.43
C PHE A 48 -8.67 4.03 9.20
N PRO A 49 -7.60 4.86 9.30
CA PRO A 49 -6.25 4.33 9.07
C PRO A 49 -5.80 3.32 10.12
N ASN A 50 -6.40 3.35 11.31
CA ASN A 50 -6.04 2.42 12.38
C ASN A 50 -6.62 1.02 12.19
N ARG A 51 -7.45 0.83 11.16
CA ARG A 51 -7.99 -0.50 10.86
C ARG A 51 -6.94 -1.46 10.33
N GLY A 52 -5.84 -0.94 9.84
CA GLY A 52 -4.77 -1.78 9.32
C GLY A 52 -4.02 -2.48 10.44
N ARG A 53 -3.54 -3.69 10.17
CA ARG A 53 -2.70 -4.41 11.13
C ARG A 53 -1.25 -4.00 10.94
N VAL A 54 -0.45 -4.17 12.00
CA VAL A 54 0.99 -3.95 11.91
C VAL A 54 1.59 -4.96 10.92
N VAL A 55 2.51 -4.50 10.07
CA VAL A 55 3.18 -5.36 9.09
C VAL A 55 4.15 -6.28 9.83
N PRO A 56 3.92 -7.61 9.81
CA PRO A 56 4.73 -8.52 10.64
C PRO A 56 6.22 -8.49 10.30
N GLU A 57 6.56 -8.40 9.01
CA GLU A 57 7.95 -8.38 8.56
C GLU A 57 8.71 -7.19 9.14
N LEU A 58 8.06 -6.03 9.18
CA LEU A 58 8.69 -4.81 9.70
C LEU A 58 8.66 -4.79 11.22
N ALA A 59 7.60 -5.30 11.83
CA ALA A 59 7.51 -5.38 13.29
C ALA A 59 8.64 -6.23 13.87
N ARG A 60 8.98 -7.34 13.20
CA ARG A 60 10.08 -8.19 13.62
C ARG A 60 11.43 -7.46 13.58
N ALA A 61 11.53 -6.43 12.75
CA ALA A 61 12.73 -5.60 12.65
C ALA A 61 12.65 -4.36 13.56
N GLY A 62 11.67 -4.29 14.45
CA GLY A 62 11.53 -3.18 15.38
C GLY A 62 10.80 -1.97 14.82
N MET A 63 10.15 -2.12 13.65
CA MET A 63 9.46 -1.00 12.99
C MET A 63 7.97 -1.25 13.00
N SER A 64 7.30 -0.86 14.09
CA SER A 64 5.88 -1.14 14.30
C SER A 64 4.96 -0.02 13.79
N GLU A 65 5.52 1.05 13.24
CA GLU A 65 4.73 2.16 12.71
C GLU A 65 4.07 1.84 11.37
N TRP A 66 4.53 0.81 10.69
CA TRP A 66 3.97 0.42 9.39
C TRP A 66 2.80 -0.53 9.54
N ARG A 67 1.75 -0.24 8.81
CA ARG A 67 0.50 -1.02 8.83
C ARG A 67 0.14 -1.47 7.43
N GLU A 68 -0.80 -2.39 7.33
CA GLU A 68 -1.28 -2.86 6.04
C GLU A 68 -2.77 -3.12 6.07
N VAL A 69 -3.38 -2.96 4.91
CA VAL A 69 -4.72 -3.46 4.61
C VAL A 69 -4.62 -4.33 3.37
N VAL A 70 -5.47 -5.34 3.30
CA VAL A 70 -5.35 -6.37 2.27
C VAL A 70 -6.59 -6.40 1.40
N SER A 71 -6.39 -6.46 0.09
CA SER A 71 -7.39 -6.86 -0.89
C SER A 71 -6.74 -7.94 -1.72
N THR A 72 -7.01 -9.19 -1.37
CA THR A 72 -6.34 -10.35 -1.97
C THR A 72 -6.29 -10.26 -3.48
N PRO A 73 -5.12 -10.45 -4.12
CA PRO A 73 -3.86 -10.92 -3.53
C PRO A 73 -2.89 -9.80 -3.11
N TRP A 74 -3.34 -8.56 -2.96
CA TRP A 74 -2.45 -7.43 -2.72
C TRP A 74 -2.49 -6.95 -1.28
N ARG A 75 -1.32 -6.51 -0.80
CA ARG A 75 -1.15 -5.83 0.48
C ARG A 75 -0.84 -4.36 0.19
N LEU A 76 -1.60 -3.46 0.78
CA LEU A 76 -1.33 -2.03 0.72
C LEU A 76 -0.68 -1.64 2.04
N ILE A 77 0.58 -1.20 1.97
CA ILE A 77 1.41 -0.92 3.15
C ILE A 77 1.54 0.58 3.32
N PHE A 78 1.27 1.07 4.53
CA PHE A 78 1.21 2.49 4.81
C PHE A 78 1.65 2.78 6.24
N ARG A 79 1.91 4.05 6.50
CA ARG A 79 2.09 4.55 7.86
C ARG A 79 1.27 5.81 8.06
N ILE A 80 0.97 6.13 9.32
CA ILE A 80 0.27 7.34 9.68
C ILE A 80 1.31 8.36 10.16
N ASP A 81 1.34 9.50 9.51
CA ASP A 81 2.26 10.59 9.85
C ASP A 81 1.41 11.84 10.09
N GLY A 82 1.10 12.10 11.38
CA GLY A 82 0.19 13.18 11.73
C GLY A 82 -1.18 12.96 11.16
N LYS A 83 -1.62 13.84 10.28
CA LYS A 83 -2.91 13.74 9.59
C LYS A 83 -2.77 13.18 8.17
N THR A 84 -1.62 12.66 7.84
CA THR A 84 -1.34 12.10 6.52
C THR A 84 -1.10 10.61 6.64
N VAL A 85 -1.71 9.86 5.75
CA VAL A 85 -1.42 8.44 5.56
C VAL A 85 -0.51 8.34 4.34
N VAL A 86 0.68 7.79 4.53
CA VAL A 86 1.66 7.65 3.45
C VAL A 86 1.66 6.20 2.99
N VAL A 87 1.25 5.96 1.74
CA VAL A 87 1.28 4.63 1.16
C VAL A 87 2.69 4.35 0.64
N LEU A 88 3.33 3.34 1.22
CA LEU A 88 4.71 2.97 0.87
C LEU A 88 4.77 1.99 -0.29
N ALA A 89 3.87 1.03 -0.32
CA ALA A 89 3.98 -0.06 -1.27
C ALA A 89 2.62 -0.73 -1.50
N LEU A 90 2.47 -1.28 -2.69
CA LEU A 90 1.34 -2.14 -3.04
C LEU A 90 1.94 -3.40 -3.64
N VAL A 91 1.86 -4.50 -2.93
CA VAL A 91 2.63 -5.70 -3.24
C VAL A 91 1.78 -6.96 -3.19
N ASP A 92 2.22 -7.98 -3.92
CA ASP A 92 1.56 -9.28 -3.90
C ASP A 92 1.87 -9.99 -2.58
N ALA A 93 0.83 -10.43 -1.89
CA ALA A 93 0.95 -11.06 -0.57
C ALA A 93 1.73 -12.36 -0.58
N ARG A 94 1.93 -12.96 -1.77
CA ARG A 94 2.63 -14.24 -1.90
C ARG A 94 4.14 -14.10 -2.03
N ARG A 95 4.64 -12.86 -2.18
CA ARG A 95 6.07 -12.61 -2.34
C ARG A 95 6.74 -12.50 -0.98
N ASN A 96 8.04 -12.81 -0.96
CA ASN A 96 8.87 -12.49 0.20
C ASN A 96 9.12 -10.98 0.18
N LEU A 97 8.66 -10.30 1.22
CA LEU A 97 8.64 -8.85 1.24
C LEU A 97 9.73 -8.22 2.10
N ASP A 98 10.50 -9.01 2.83
CA ASP A 98 11.46 -8.45 3.78
C ASP A 98 12.42 -7.48 3.09
N ASP A 99 13.13 -7.95 2.06
CA ASP A 99 14.10 -7.11 1.36
C ASP A 99 13.43 -5.96 0.63
N LEU A 100 12.30 -6.23 -0.02
CA LEU A 100 11.58 -5.21 -0.76
C LEU A 100 11.14 -4.06 0.14
N LEU A 101 10.62 -4.37 1.31
CA LEU A 101 10.14 -3.34 2.23
C LEU A 101 11.29 -2.50 2.78
N PHE A 102 12.41 -3.11 3.09
CA PHE A 102 13.58 -2.36 3.55
C PHE A 102 14.09 -1.42 2.45
N GLU A 103 14.17 -1.88 1.21
CA GLU A 103 14.56 -1.04 0.09
C GLU A 103 13.62 0.15 -0.07
N ARG A 104 12.31 -0.09 0.05
CA ARG A 104 11.30 0.96 -0.07
C ARG A 104 11.44 2.01 1.00
N MET A 105 11.76 1.60 2.21
CA MET A 105 11.96 2.55 3.29
C MET A 105 13.16 3.44 3.03
N LEU A 106 14.22 2.89 2.46
CA LEU A 106 15.39 3.69 2.09
C LEU A 106 15.05 4.71 1.01
N GLU A 107 14.16 4.36 0.08
CA GLU A 107 13.74 5.29 -0.98
C GLU A 107 12.89 6.44 -0.45
N LEU A 108 12.27 6.29 0.72
CA LEU A 108 11.50 7.37 1.35
C LEU A 108 12.38 8.36 2.09
N GLU A 109 13.61 8.01 2.38
CA GLU A 109 14.52 8.90 3.09
C GLU A 109 14.87 10.11 2.19
N PRO A 110 14.79 11.31 2.75
CA PRO A 110 15.09 12.52 1.99
C PRO A 110 16.57 12.63 1.62
#